data_05e488ad7f59867818f13fdf12c189dc
#
_entry.id   05e488ad7f59867818f13fdf12c189dc
#
_cell.length_a   1.000
_cell.length_b   1.000
_cell.length_c   1.000
_cell.angle_alpha   90.00
_cell.angle_beta   90.00
_cell.angle_gamma   90.00
#
_symmetry.space_group_name_H-M   'P 1'
#
loop_
_entity.id
_entity.type
_entity.pdbx_description
1 polymer ?
#
loop_
_entity_poly.entity_id
_entity_poly.type
_entity_poly.pdbx_seq_one_letter_code
_entity_poly.pdbx_strand_id
1 'polypeptide(L)'
;MLAIYKRELKSYLTSMVGYLFMFFVLLIAGIYFSAYQLSAAYPKFEYTLNAMTFVFLIAVPILTMRVLAEERKQKTDQLLLTSPVSVSGIVMGKYLALVTIYAIPIVVLATYPLIMSKFGTVAFGSAYTALLGFFLLGSANIAIGVFFSAITESQVIAAVLTFVFLFAFYMMNGISSFFSETAMSTCVTFGILIIALSLMIYSMIKNAVISGAVCVIGEVALVIIYVVKSSVFEGGIQKVLEVFNLSSHFENF
;
A
#
# COMPACT_ATOMS: atom_id res chain seq x y z
N MET A 1 3.66 16.55 19.02
CA MET A 1 3.72 15.19 18.44
C MET A 1 3.41 14.09 19.45
N LEU A 2 4.18 13.91 20.53
CA LEU A 2 4.01 12.81 21.49
C LEU A 2 2.62 12.79 22.18
N ALA A 3 2.05 13.94 22.50
CA ALA A 3 0.72 14.03 23.11
C ALA A 3 -0.39 13.53 22.16
N ILE A 4 -0.29 13.88 20.87
CA ILE A 4 -1.22 13.43 19.83
C ILE A 4 -1.09 11.91 19.65
N TYR A 5 0.13 11.40 19.54
CA TYR A 5 0.40 9.97 19.46
C TYR A 5 -0.25 9.20 20.62
N LYS A 6 -0.02 9.62 21.87
CA LYS A 6 -0.59 8.96 23.06
C LYS A 6 -2.13 9.00 23.07
N ARG A 7 -2.71 10.15 22.66
CA ARG A 7 -4.16 10.32 22.58
C ARG A 7 -4.76 9.36 21.54
N GLU A 8 -4.18 9.32 20.34
CA GLU A 8 -4.66 8.45 19.27
C GLU A 8 -4.48 6.96 19.64
N LEU A 9 -3.30 6.58 20.14
CA LEU A 9 -3.04 5.22 20.56
C LEU A 9 -4.05 4.74 21.62
N LYS A 10 -4.32 5.58 22.63
CA LYS A 10 -5.33 5.29 23.64
C LYS A 10 -6.71 5.18 23.02
N SER A 11 -7.08 6.08 22.09
CA SER A 11 -8.37 6.06 21.39
C SER A 11 -8.59 4.75 20.65
N TYR A 12 -7.59 4.23 19.93
CA TYR A 12 -7.69 2.95 19.22
C TYR A 12 -7.69 1.75 20.16
N LEU A 13 -6.88 1.76 21.22
CA LEU A 13 -6.86 0.68 22.22
C LEU A 13 -8.12 0.60 23.08
N THR A 14 -8.92 1.66 23.13
CA THR A 14 -10.21 1.66 23.82
C THR A 14 -11.41 1.56 22.89
N SER A 15 -11.18 1.59 21.57
CA SER A 15 -12.23 1.52 20.55
C SER A 15 -12.40 0.12 20.00
N MET A 16 -13.63 -0.20 19.58
CA MET A 16 -13.93 -1.46 18.90
C MET A 16 -13.14 -1.63 17.59
N VAL A 17 -12.81 -0.56 16.89
CA VAL A 17 -12.09 -0.61 15.60
C VAL A 17 -10.68 -1.16 15.76
N GLY A 18 -9.95 -0.74 16.79
CA GLY A 18 -8.59 -1.26 17.04
C GLY A 18 -8.59 -2.75 17.36
N TYR A 19 -9.52 -3.21 18.20
CA TYR A 19 -9.66 -4.63 18.51
C TYR A 19 -10.11 -5.46 17.32
N LEU A 20 -11.08 -4.95 16.54
CA LEU A 20 -11.56 -5.62 15.34
C LEU A 20 -10.42 -5.80 14.32
N PHE A 21 -9.61 -4.78 14.12
CA PHE A 21 -8.43 -4.86 13.26
C PHE A 21 -7.44 -5.94 13.72
N MET A 22 -7.04 -5.89 14.99
CA MET A 22 -6.10 -6.88 15.54
C MET A 22 -6.67 -8.30 15.48
N PHE A 23 -7.94 -8.48 15.84
CA PHE A 23 -8.62 -9.76 15.76
C PHE A 23 -8.66 -10.30 14.32
N PHE A 24 -9.02 -9.47 13.36
CA PHE A 24 -9.11 -9.86 11.95
C PHE A 24 -7.75 -10.30 11.40
N VAL A 25 -6.69 -9.53 11.66
CA VAL A 25 -5.33 -9.89 11.22
C VAL A 25 -4.88 -11.21 11.85
N LEU A 26 -5.07 -11.39 13.17
CA LEU A 26 -4.66 -12.61 13.88
C LEU A 26 -5.49 -13.82 13.48
N LEU A 27 -6.80 -13.65 13.24
CA LEU A 27 -7.68 -14.72 12.83
C LEU A 27 -7.25 -15.27 11.45
N ILE A 28 -7.04 -14.40 10.49
CA ILE A 28 -6.59 -14.80 9.15
C ILE A 28 -5.19 -15.44 9.22
N ALA A 29 -4.28 -14.84 9.99
CA ALA A 29 -2.95 -15.41 10.20
C ALA A 29 -3.02 -16.82 10.81
N GLY A 30 -3.89 -17.04 11.80
CA GLY A 30 -4.11 -18.35 12.41
C GLY A 30 -4.66 -19.39 11.44
N ILE A 31 -5.60 -18.99 10.57
CA ILE A 31 -6.17 -19.87 9.52
C ILE A 31 -5.06 -20.29 8.55
N TYR A 32 -4.31 -19.32 7.99
CA TYR A 32 -3.23 -19.64 7.04
C TYR A 32 -2.11 -20.44 7.66
N PHE A 33 -1.72 -20.11 8.90
CA PHE A 33 -0.72 -20.86 9.65
C PHE A 33 -1.17 -22.32 9.86
N SER A 34 -2.41 -22.53 10.24
CA SER A 34 -2.95 -23.88 10.42
C SER A 34 -2.98 -24.65 9.12
N ALA A 35 -3.38 -24.02 8.01
CA ALA A 35 -3.47 -24.66 6.70
C ALA A 35 -2.08 -25.00 6.14
N TYR A 36 -1.14 -24.05 6.14
CA TYR A 36 0.16 -24.24 5.51
C TYR A 36 1.15 -25.00 6.41
N GLN A 37 1.32 -24.57 7.66
CA GLN A 37 2.36 -25.11 8.52
C GLN A 37 1.90 -26.36 9.28
N LEU A 38 0.69 -26.37 9.85
CA LEU A 38 0.24 -27.50 10.65
C LEU A 38 -0.35 -28.63 9.79
N SER A 39 -1.17 -28.32 8.78
CA SER A 39 -1.83 -29.36 7.97
C SER A 39 -0.98 -29.78 6.77
N ALA A 40 -0.40 -28.86 6.03
CA ALA A 40 0.41 -29.14 4.85
C ALA A 40 1.91 -29.30 5.14
N ALA A 41 2.36 -29.06 6.39
CA ALA A 41 3.74 -29.19 6.85
C ALA A 41 4.76 -28.39 6.02
N TYR A 42 4.38 -27.23 5.47
CA TYR A 42 5.32 -26.35 4.76
C TYR A 42 6.35 -25.78 5.73
N PRO A 43 7.66 -25.90 5.44
CA PRO A 43 8.72 -25.51 6.38
C PRO A 43 8.98 -24.00 6.43
N LYS A 44 8.45 -23.24 5.47
CA LYS A 44 8.72 -21.79 5.31
C LYS A 44 7.53 -20.97 5.79
N PHE A 45 7.77 -20.10 6.76
CA PHE A 45 6.76 -19.17 7.29
C PHE A 45 6.36 -18.07 6.29
N GLU A 46 7.24 -17.77 5.34
CA GLU A 46 7.02 -16.77 4.29
C GLU A 46 5.75 -17.05 3.48
N TYR A 47 5.40 -18.32 3.24
CA TYR A 47 4.17 -18.69 2.52
C TYR A 47 2.91 -18.19 3.22
N THR A 48 2.87 -18.24 4.55
CA THR A 48 1.74 -17.72 5.32
C THR A 48 1.66 -16.19 5.21
N LEU A 49 2.79 -15.48 5.36
CA LEU A 49 2.83 -14.04 5.26
C LEU A 49 2.45 -13.55 3.86
N ASN A 50 2.95 -14.23 2.83
CA ASN A 50 2.62 -13.89 1.45
C ASN A 50 1.13 -14.13 1.16
N ALA A 51 0.60 -15.30 1.53
CA ALA A 51 -0.82 -15.61 1.35
C ALA A 51 -1.76 -14.62 2.06
N MET A 52 -1.33 -14.03 3.19
CA MET A 52 -2.17 -13.07 3.91
C MET A 52 -1.97 -11.60 3.50
N THR A 53 -1.17 -11.28 2.49
CA THR A 53 -0.99 -9.88 2.01
C THR A 53 -2.32 -9.25 1.58
N PHE A 54 -3.26 -10.03 1.03
CA PHE A 54 -4.58 -9.54 0.66
C PHE A 54 -5.39 -9.00 1.86
N VAL A 55 -5.04 -9.40 3.10
CA VAL A 55 -5.70 -8.90 4.32
C VAL A 55 -5.62 -7.38 4.42
N PHE A 56 -4.53 -6.79 3.92
CA PHE A 56 -4.35 -5.34 3.92
C PHE A 56 -5.43 -4.60 3.12
N LEU A 57 -6.03 -5.24 2.10
CA LEU A 57 -7.10 -4.63 1.30
C LEU A 57 -8.33 -4.29 2.15
N ILE A 58 -8.59 -5.05 3.20
CA ILE A 58 -9.75 -4.86 4.07
C ILE A 58 -9.33 -4.21 5.39
N ALA A 59 -8.26 -4.72 6.00
CA ALA A 59 -7.84 -4.29 7.33
C ALA A 59 -7.35 -2.83 7.36
N VAL A 60 -6.56 -2.41 6.37
CA VAL A 60 -6.01 -1.05 6.33
C VAL A 60 -7.09 0.02 6.12
N PRO A 61 -8.02 -0.10 5.16
CA PRO A 61 -9.14 0.85 5.05
C PRO A 61 -9.94 1.01 6.33
N ILE A 62 -10.25 -0.08 7.03
CA ILE A 62 -11.00 -0.06 8.29
C ILE A 62 -10.20 0.67 9.38
N LEU A 63 -8.89 0.43 9.47
CA LEU A 63 -8.02 1.06 10.46
C LEU A 63 -7.86 2.56 10.21
N THR A 64 -7.71 2.97 8.94
CA THR A 64 -7.30 4.34 8.57
C THR A 64 -8.47 5.29 8.27
N MET A 65 -9.67 4.77 7.96
CA MET A 65 -10.79 5.57 7.47
C MET A 65 -11.18 6.74 8.38
N ARG A 66 -11.03 6.61 9.70
CA ARG A 66 -11.49 7.61 10.66
C ARG A 66 -10.41 8.60 11.13
N VAL A 67 -9.13 8.35 10.83
CA VAL A 67 -7.97 9.05 11.43
C VAL A 67 -8.00 10.56 11.26
N LEU A 68 -8.35 11.03 10.08
CA LEU A 68 -8.44 12.46 9.74
C LEU A 68 -9.84 12.83 9.25
N ALA A 69 -10.54 11.94 8.55
CA ALA A 69 -11.87 12.18 8.02
C ALA A 69 -12.90 12.46 9.14
N GLU A 70 -12.80 11.78 10.28
CA GLU A 70 -13.68 12.01 11.43
C GLU A 70 -13.47 13.40 12.03
N GLU A 71 -12.23 13.85 12.22
CA GLU A 71 -11.91 15.17 12.76
C GLU A 71 -12.39 16.28 11.82
N ARG A 72 -12.22 16.12 10.50
CA ARG A 72 -12.75 17.04 9.49
C ARG A 72 -14.27 17.12 9.55
N LYS A 73 -14.96 15.98 9.59
CA LYS A 73 -16.40 15.92 9.70
C LYS A 73 -16.92 16.64 10.95
N GLN A 74 -16.21 16.49 12.06
CA GLN A 74 -16.55 17.13 13.34
C GLN A 74 -16.02 18.56 13.47
N LYS A 75 -15.25 19.06 12.47
CA LYS A 75 -14.55 20.37 12.48
C LYS A 75 -13.58 20.55 13.66
N THR A 76 -13.14 19.45 14.27
CA THR A 76 -12.17 19.46 15.37
C THR A 76 -10.73 19.58 14.85
N ASP A 77 -10.48 19.41 13.56
CA ASP A 77 -9.24 19.68 12.86
C ASP A 77 -8.81 21.14 13.02
N GLN A 78 -9.75 22.09 13.06
CA GLN A 78 -9.46 23.51 13.27
C GLN A 78 -8.80 23.76 14.63
N LEU A 79 -9.21 23.06 15.69
CA LEU A 79 -8.60 23.14 17.02
C LEU A 79 -7.17 22.60 17.03
N LEU A 80 -6.90 21.55 16.24
CA LEU A 80 -5.55 21.02 16.09
C LEU A 80 -4.64 21.95 15.30
N LEU A 81 -5.16 22.58 14.25
CA LEU A 81 -4.40 23.51 13.40
C LEU A 81 -4.08 24.83 14.11
N THR A 82 -4.91 25.27 15.08
CA THR A 82 -4.64 26.45 15.90
C THR A 82 -3.73 26.16 17.09
N SER A 83 -3.42 24.89 17.37
CA SER A 83 -2.49 24.51 18.42
C SER A 83 -1.02 24.80 18.01
N PRO A 84 -0.09 25.01 18.96
CA PRO A 84 1.32 25.28 18.67
C PRO A 84 2.09 24.03 18.22
N VAL A 85 1.46 23.17 17.41
CA VAL A 85 2.05 21.93 16.87
C VAL A 85 2.09 22.02 15.35
N SER A 86 3.23 21.65 14.75
CA SER A 86 3.35 21.60 13.29
C SER A 86 2.41 20.58 12.67
N VAL A 87 1.87 20.86 11.48
CA VAL A 87 1.00 19.96 10.73
C VAL A 87 1.66 18.59 10.51
N SER A 88 2.95 18.58 10.17
CA SER A 88 3.73 17.34 10.05
C SER A 88 3.78 16.57 11.36
N GLY A 89 3.90 17.24 12.51
CA GLY A 89 3.87 16.62 13.83
C GLY A 89 2.50 15.99 14.17
N ILE A 90 1.40 16.57 13.67
CA ILE A 90 0.05 16.00 13.83
C ILE A 90 -0.08 14.72 13.00
N VAL A 91 0.24 14.79 11.71
CA VAL A 91 0.13 13.64 10.79
C VAL A 91 1.03 12.48 11.23
N MET A 92 2.30 12.77 11.55
CA MET A 92 3.24 11.75 12.02
C MET A 92 2.83 11.14 13.36
N GLY A 93 2.27 11.94 14.28
CA GLY A 93 1.76 11.42 15.54
C GLY A 93 0.62 10.42 15.36
N LYS A 94 -0.31 10.71 14.44
CA LYS A 94 -1.41 9.83 14.07
C LYS A 94 -0.93 8.57 13.34
N TYR A 95 -0.08 8.74 12.32
CA TYR A 95 0.50 7.64 11.58
C TYR A 95 1.24 6.65 12.49
N LEU A 96 2.12 7.14 13.36
CA LEU A 96 2.85 6.29 14.31
C LEU A 96 1.94 5.56 15.29
N ALA A 97 0.82 6.16 15.69
CA ALA A 97 -0.17 5.47 16.54
C ALA A 97 -0.79 4.27 15.81
N LEU A 98 -1.13 4.41 14.52
CA LEU A 98 -1.66 3.32 13.71
C LEU A 98 -0.62 2.22 13.48
N VAL A 99 0.62 2.59 13.16
CA VAL A 99 1.72 1.64 13.00
C VAL A 99 1.98 0.88 14.31
N THR A 100 1.82 1.53 15.47
CA THR A 100 1.94 0.85 16.76
C THR A 100 0.80 -0.16 16.98
N ILE A 101 -0.45 0.19 16.64
CA ILE A 101 -1.58 -0.75 16.67
C ILE A 101 -1.33 -1.95 15.75
N TYR A 102 -0.79 -1.71 14.56
CA TYR A 102 -0.41 -2.77 13.63
C TYR A 102 0.76 -3.62 14.13
N ALA A 103 1.73 -3.03 14.85
CA ALA A 103 2.85 -3.77 15.43
C ALA A 103 2.42 -4.82 16.47
N ILE A 104 1.28 -4.63 17.17
CA ILE A 104 0.80 -5.59 18.16
C ILE A 104 0.56 -6.98 17.57
N PRO A 105 -0.28 -7.16 16.53
CA PRO A 105 -0.43 -8.47 15.89
C PRO A 105 0.88 -9.00 15.28
N ILE A 106 1.76 -8.14 14.77
CA ILE A 106 3.07 -8.58 14.24
C ILE A 106 3.95 -9.20 15.33
N VAL A 107 3.96 -8.63 16.55
CA VAL A 107 4.68 -9.22 17.69
C VAL A 107 4.12 -10.61 18.05
N VAL A 108 2.80 -10.80 17.93
CA VAL A 108 2.20 -12.13 18.11
C VAL A 108 2.64 -13.07 16.99
N LEU A 109 2.64 -12.63 15.72
CA LEU A 109 3.11 -13.43 14.59
C LEU A 109 4.59 -13.80 14.71
N ALA A 110 5.42 -12.97 15.36
CA ALA A 110 6.82 -13.29 15.62
C ALA A 110 7.02 -14.52 16.53
N THR A 111 5.97 -14.97 17.24
CA THR A 111 6.02 -16.22 18.02
C THR A 111 5.79 -17.47 17.17
N TYR A 112 5.23 -17.36 15.95
CA TYR A 112 4.90 -18.50 15.11
C TYR A 112 6.13 -19.29 14.63
N PRO A 113 7.25 -18.67 14.19
CA PRO A 113 8.48 -19.41 13.88
C PRO A 113 9.04 -20.18 15.08
N LEU A 114 8.85 -19.65 16.31
CA LEU A 114 9.27 -20.35 17.55
C LEU A 114 8.40 -21.59 17.80
N ILE A 115 7.10 -21.52 17.49
CA ILE A 115 6.20 -22.67 17.60
C ILE A 115 6.59 -23.72 16.56
N MET A 116 6.84 -23.30 15.30
CA MET A 116 7.26 -24.21 14.22
C MET A 116 8.57 -24.96 14.57
N SER A 117 9.50 -24.32 15.26
CA SER A 117 10.78 -24.94 15.64
C SER A 117 10.63 -26.16 16.61
N LYS A 118 9.47 -26.30 17.23
CA LYS A 118 9.15 -27.50 18.04
C LYS A 118 8.80 -28.72 17.18
N PHE A 119 8.39 -28.49 15.94
CA PHE A 119 7.91 -29.54 15.04
C PHE A 119 8.88 -29.82 13.88
N GLY A 120 9.90 -28.99 13.67
CA GLY A 120 10.85 -29.17 12.59
C GLY A 120 11.96 -28.10 12.54
N THR A 121 12.81 -28.21 11.52
CA THR A 121 13.87 -27.22 11.26
C THR A 121 13.29 -25.97 10.60
N VAL A 122 13.48 -24.81 11.21
CA VAL A 122 13.00 -23.54 10.70
C VAL A 122 14.18 -22.62 10.38
N ALA A 123 14.18 -22.01 9.21
CA ALA A 123 15.14 -20.98 8.84
C ALA A 123 14.74 -19.64 9.49
N PHE A 124 15.14 -19.41 10.72
CA PHE A 124 14.76 -18.20 11.48
C PHE A 124 15.14 -16.92 10.76
N GLY A 125 16.31 -16.87 10.08
CA GLY A 125 16.75 -15.69 9.35
C GLY A 125 15.72 -15.24 8.33
N SER A 126 15.31 -16.12 7.42
CA SER A 126 14.30 -15.79 6.39
C SER A 126 12.93 -15.51 6.98
N ALA A 127 12.49 -16.27 8.00
CA ALA A 127 11.20 -16.05 8.65
C ALA A 127 11.08 -14.66 9.28
N TYR A 128 12.11 -14.19 10.01
CA TYR A 128 12.07 -12.87 10.62
C TYR A 128 12.31 -11.73 9.61
N THR A 129 13.12 -11.97 8.57
CA THR A 129 13.27 -11.00 7.48
C THR A 129 11.95 -10.81 6.73
N ALA A 130 11.24 -11.89 6.43
CA ALA A 130 9.92 -11.84 5.83
C ALA A 130 8.88 -11.13 6.73
N LEU A 131 8.93 -11.36 8.05
CA LEU A 131 8.08 -10.67 9.01
C LEU A 131 8.35 -9.16 9.04
N LEU A 132 9.63 -8.76 8.98
CA LEU A 132 10.02 -7.36 8.89
C LEU A 132 9.52 -6.74 7.57
N GLY A 133 9.69 -7.43 6.44
CA GLY A 133 9.14 -7.01 5.15
C GLY A 133 7.62 -6.83 5.20
N PHE A 134 6.92 -7.79 5.81
CA PHE A 134 5.46 -7.71 6.01
C PHE A 134 5.04 -6.51 6.87
N PHE A 135 5.82 -6.21 7.93
CA PHE A 135 5.61 -5.03 8.76
C PHE A 135 5.81 -3.73 7.98
N LEU A 136 6.86 -3.65 7.15
CA LEU A 136 7.12 -2.47 6.31
C LEU A 136 6.05 -2.29 5.25
N LEU A 137 5.63 -3.37 4.59
CA LEU A 137 4.54 -3.37 3.62
C LEU A 137 3.23 -2.85 4.22
N GLY A 138 2.83 -3.35 5.39
CA GLY A 138 1.64 -2.88 6.09
C GLY A 138 1.75 -1.42 6.54
N SER A 139 2.94 -0.99 6.97
CA SER A 139 3.20 0.41 7.34
C SER A 139 3.07 1.34 6.13
N ALA A 140 3.56 0.95 4.95
CA ALA A 140 3.39 1.69 3.70
C ALA A 140 1.90 1.78 3.30
N ASN A 141 1.16 0.67 3.39
CA ASN A 141 -0.28 0.65 3.11
C ASN A 141 -1.06 1.54 4.08
N ILE A 142 -0.69 1.59 5.37
CA ILE A 142 -1.27 2.50 6.36
C ILE A 142 -1.00 3.97 5.97
N ALA A 143 0.18 4.31 5.46
CA ALA A 143 0.48 5.68 5.01
C ALA A 143 -0.46 6.11 3.85
N ILE A 144 -0.71 5.21 2.89
CA ILE A 144 -1.67 5.42 1.80
C ILE A 144 -3.08 5.65 2.36
N GLY A 145 -3.52 4.84 3.32
CA GLY A 145 -4.82 4.99 3.95
C GLY A 145 -4.98 6.31 4.72
N VAL A 146 -3.94 6.73 5.45
CA VAL A 146 -3.92 8.05 6.12
C VAL A 146 -4.03 9.19 5.11
N PHE A 147 -3.35 9.08 3.96
CA PHE A 147 -3.45 10.07 2.88
C PHE A 147 -4.90 10.21 2.37
N PHE A 148 -5.59 9.11 2.07
CA PHE A 148 -6.98 9.18 1.63
C PHE A 148 -7.92 9.67 2.72
N SER A 149 -7.67 9.32 3.97
CA SER A 149 -8.43 9.86 5.11
C SER A 149 -8.23 11.38 5.28
N ALA A 150 -7.09 11.92 4.82
CA ALA A 150 -6.82 13.36 4.85
C ALA A 150 -7.55 14.17 3.77
N ILE A 151 -7.90 13.55 2.65
CA ILE A 151 -8.52 14.23 1.50
C ILE A 151 -10.04 14.36 1.67
N THR A 152 -10.68 13.44 2.41
CA THR A 152 -12.14 13.37 2.50
C THR A 152 -12.64 13.69 3.91
N GLU A 153 -13.90 14.14 4.01
CA GLU A 153 -14.62 14.31 5.28
C GLU A 153 -15.49 13.08 5.62
N SER A 154 -15.66 12.16 4.69
CA SER A 154 -16.44 10.96 4.86
C SER A 154 -15.58 9.75 5.10
N GLN A 155 -15.76 9.09 6.25
CA GLN A 155 -15.06 7.86 6.61
C GLN A 155 -15.28 6.74 5.57
N VAL A 156 -16.51 6.64 5.04
CA VAL A 156 -16.86 5.62 4.03
C VAL A 156 -16.11 5.87 2.72
N ILE A 157 -16.08 7.14 2.27
CA ILE A 157 -15.35 7.50 1.04
C ILE A 157 -13.84 7.27 1.23
N ALA A 158 -13.28 7.62 2.41
CA ALA A 158 -11.88 7.33 2.73
C ALA A 158 -11.57 5.83 2.65
N ALA A 159 -12.43 4.99 3.22
CA ALA A 159 -12.28 3.53 3.17
C ALA A 159 -12.35 2.99 1.73
N VAL A 160 -13.33 3.43 0.94
CA VAL A 160 -13.50 2.99 -0.45
C VAL A 160 -12.32 3.42 -1.31
N LEU A 161 -11.86 4.67 -1.20
CA LEU A 161 -10.69 5.15 -1.95
C LEU A 161 -9.42 4.38 -1.58
N THR A 162 -9.20 4.15 -0.27
CA THR A 162 -8.06 3.35 0.20
C THR A 162 -8.14 1.93 -0.35
N PHE A 163 -9.31 1.28 -0.27
CA PHE A 163 -9.51 -0.07 -0.79
C PHE A 163 -9.23 -0.15 -2.30
N VAL A 164 -9.83 0.75 -3.10
CA VAL A 164 -9.64 0.76 -4.56
C VAL A 164 -8.17 0.93 -4.93
N PHE A 165 -7.47 1.82 -4.22
CA PHE A 165 -6.07 2.09 -4.49
C PHE A 165 -5.16 0.90 -4.12
N LEU A 166 -5.36 0.32 -2.94
CA LEU A 166 -4.64 -0.87 -2.51
C LEU A 166 -4.95 -2.09 -3.39
N PHE A 167 -6.21 -2.24 -3.82
CA PHE A 167 -6.62 -3.29 -4.74
C PHE A 167 -5.94 -3.14 -6.11
N ALA A 168 -5.83 -1.91 -6.62
CA ALA A 168 -5.10 -1.65 -7.86
C ALA A 168 -3.63 -2.06 -7.74
N PHE A 169 -2.96 -1.74 -6.63
CA PHE A 169 -1.58 -2.19 -6.38
C PHE A 169 -1.47 -3.72 -6.23
N TYR A 170 -2.41 -4.33 -5.52
CA TYR A 170 -2.44 -5.79 -5.37
C TYR A 170 -2.64 -6.51 -6.70
N MET A 171 -3.49 -5.96 -7.58
CA MET A 171 -3.73 -6.52 -8.91
C MET A 171 -2.64 -6.20 -9.94
N MET A 172 -1.60 -5.44 -9.57
CA MET A 172 -0.58 -4.96 -10.51
C MET A 172 0.13 -6.11 -11.24
N ASN A 173 0.42 -7.23 -10.54
CA ASN A 173 0.99 -8.43 -11.16
C ASN A 173 0.05 -9.04 -12.20
N GLY A 174 -1.24 -9.12 -11.89
CA GLY A 174 -2.25 -9.58 -12.85
C GLY A 174 -2.38 -8.65 -14.04
N ILE A 175 -2.37 -7.33 -13.79
CA ILE A 175 -2.45 -6.33 -14.85
C ILE A 175 -1.20 -6.39 -15.75
N SER A 176 -0.01 -6.56 -15.19
CA SER A 176 1.23 -6.65 -15.96
C SER A 176 1.24 -7.82 -16.95
N SER A 177 0.58 -8.93 -16.61
CA SER A 177 0.48 -10.11 -17.49
C SER A 177 -0.39 -9.89 -18.73
N PHE A 178 -1.26 -8.88 -18.73
CA PHE A 178 -2.03 -8.53 -19.94
C PHE A 178 -1.22 -7.76 -20.98
N PHE A 179 -0.10 -7.17 -20.58
CA PHE A 179 0.76 -6.46 -21.50
C PHE A 179 1.82 -7.41 -22.05
N SER A 180 1.91 -7.46 -23.39
CA SER A 180 2.96 -8.21 -24.07
C SER A 180 4.34 -7.59 -23.79
N GLU A 181 5.36 -8.42 -23.61
CA GLU A 181 6.75 -7.99 -23.39
C GLU A 181 7.39 -7.36 -24.63
N THR A 182 6.68 -7.32 -25.76
CA THR A 182 7.21 -6.79 -27.01
C THR A 182 7.44 -5.28 -26.92
N ALA A 183 8.55 -4.81 -27.47
CA ALA A 183 8.89 -3.39 -27.52
C ALA A 183 7.77 -2.55 -28.18
N MET A 184 7.07 -3.10 -29.19
CA MET A 184 5.97 -2.41 -29.86
C MET A 184 4.76 -2.20 -28.94
N SER A 185 4.35 -3.22 -28.17
CA SER A 185 3.26 -3.12 -27.20
C SER A 185 3.55 -2.04 -26.14
N THR A 186 4.76 -2.04 -25.62
CA THR A 186 5.22 -1.05 -24.64
C THR A 186 5.20 0.37 -25.21
N CYS A 187 5.69 0.54 -26.44
CA CYS A 187 5.70 1.84 -27.11
C CYS A 187 4.27 2.38 -27.31
N VAL A 188 3.35 1.54 -27.79
CA VAL A 188 1.94 1.92 -27.98
C VAL A 188 1.28 2.31 -26.65
N THR A 189 1.55 1.56 -25.58
CA THR A 189 0.97 1.86 -24.26
C THR A 189 1.48 3.18 -23.70
N PHE A 190 2.79 3.46 -23.81
CA PHE A 190 3.33 4.75 -23.39
C PHE A 190 2.78 5.91 -24.26
N GLY A 191 2.56 5.70 -25.56
CA GLY A 191 1.89 6.68 -26.40
C GLY A 191 0.48 7.00 -25.90
N ILE A 192 -0.32 5.98 -25.62
CA ILE A 192 -1.66 6.18 -25.04
C ILE A 192 -1.60 6.95 -23.72
N LEU A 193 -0.63 6.66 -22.86
CA LEU A 193 -0.43 7.39 -21.59
C LEU A 193 -0.06 8.86 -21.81
N ILE A 194 0.80 9.17 -22.78
CA ILE A 194 1.16 10.56 -23.15
C ILE A 194 -0.07 11.31 -23.64
N ILE A 195 -0.90 10.70 -24.48
CA ILE A 195 -2.15 11.29 -24.96
C ILE A 195 -3.10 11.55 -23.78
N ALA A 196 -3.28 10.58 -22.89
CA ALA A 196 -4.13 10.73 -21.71
C ALA A 196 -3.65 11.86 -20.79
N LEU A 197 -2.33 11.95 -20.52
CA LEU A 197 -1.73 13.03 -19.74
C LEU A 197 -1.93 14.40 -20.44
N SER A 198 -1.77 14.46 -21.75
CA SER A 198 -2.01 15.67 -22.53
C SER A 198 -3.47 16.15 -22.43
N LEU A 199 -4.42 15.22 -22.50
CA LEU A 199 -5.85 15.53 -22.32
C LEU A 199 -6.15 15.99 -20.89
N MET A 200 -5.50 15.37 -19.88
CA MET A 200 -5.64 15.81 -18.49
C MET A 200 -5.09 17.23 -18.28
N ILE A 201 -3.93 17.56 -18.86
CA ILE A 201 -3.35 18.89 -18.84
C ILE A 201 -4.28 19.91 -19.52
N TYR A 202 -4.89 19.52 -20.66
CA TYR A 202 -5.88 20.35 -21.33
C TYR A 202 -7.09 20.64 -20.45
N SER A 203 -7.59 19.64 -19.75
CA SER A 203 -8.71 19.80 -18.81
C SER A 203 -8.41 20.79 -17.68
N MET A 204 -7.17 20.79 -17.17
CA MET A 204 -6.73 21.66 -16.06
C MET A 204 -6.42 23.08 -16.52
N ILE A 205 -5.63 23.23 -17.61
CA ILE A 205 -5.10 24.54 -18.05
C ILE A 205 -6.01 25.19 -19.11
N LYS A 206 -6.86 24.40 -19.79
CA LYS A 206 -7.72 24.82 -20.91
C LYS A 206 -6.97 25.54 -22.04
N ASN A 207 -5.68 25.25 -22.21
CA ASN A 207 -4.84 25.81 -23.27
C ASN A 207 -4.41 24.70 -24.24
N ALA A 208 -5.01 24.70 -25.42
CA ALA A 208 -4.77 23.68 -26.44
C ALA A 208 -3.33 23.69 -27.00
N VAL A 209 -2.65 24.85 -27.00
CA VAL A 209 -1.28 24.95 -27.49
C VAL A 209 -0.29 24.25 -26.55
N ILE A 210 -0.41 24.46 -25.24
CA ILE A 210 0.46 23.82 -24.24
C ILE A 210 0.21 22.31 -24.24
N SER A 211 -1.04 21.89 -24.20
CA SER A 211 -1.41 20.47 -24.21
C SER A 211 -0.96 19.77 -25.51
N GLY A 212 -1.18 20.41 -26.66
CA GLY A 212 -0.74 19.88 -27.94
C GLY A 212 0.78 19.80 -28.07
N ALA A 213 1.52 20.79 -27.54
CA ALA A 213 2.98 20.75 -27.51
C ALA A 213 3.51 19.60 -26.67
N VAL A 214 2.95 19.36 -25.48
CA VAL A 214 3.32 18.24 -24.61
C VAL A 214 3.06 16.89 -25.30
N CYS A 215 1.92 16.75 -25.99
CA CYS A 215 1.57 15.55 -26.74
C CYS A 215 2.58 15.29 -27.88
N VAL A 216 2.80 16.27 -28.75
CA VAL A 216 3.68 16.11 -29.91
C VAL A 216 5.14 15.87 -29.49
N ILE A 217 5.66 16.63 -28.53
CA ILE A 217 7.03 16.44 -28.03
C ILE A 217 7.19 15.07 -27.38
N GLY A 218 6.21 14.65 -26.59
CA GLY A 218 6.22 13.34 -25.93
C GLY A 218 6.21 12.17 -26.91
N GLU A 219 5.30 12.21 -27.90
CA GLU A 219 5.21 11.18 -28.96
C GLU A 219 6.46 11.13 -29.83
N VAL A 220 6.98 12.29 -30.26
CA VAL A 220 8.20 12.37 -31.07
C VAL A 220 9.39 11.80 -30.29
N ALA A 221 9.56 12.17 -29.01
CA ALA A 221 10.63 11.64 -28.16
C ALA A 221 10.50 10.10 -28.01
N LEU A 222 9.29 9.59 -27.79
CA LEU A 222 9.01 8.17 -27.66
C LEU A 222 9.38 7.41 -28.96
N VAL A 223 8.96 7.92 -30.12
CA VAL A 223 9.29 7.30 -31.43
C VAL A 223 10.81 7.34 -31.68
N ILE A 224 11.50 8.43 -31.38
CA ILE A 224 12.95 8.54 -31.55
C ILE A 224 13.66 7.49 -30.67
N ILE A 225 13.28 7.36 -29.40
CA ILE A 225 13.86 6.37 -28.48
C ILE A 225 13.59 4.95 -28.99
N TYR A 226 12.38 4.68 -29.50
CA TYR A 226 12.02 3.37 -30.03
C TYR A 226 12.89 3.00 -31.25
N VAL A 227 13.13 3.93 -32.18
CA VAL A 227 13.97 3.70 -33.38
C VAL A 227 15.44 3.52 -33.03
N VAL A 228 15.95 4.32 -32.08
CA VAL A 228 17.39 4.28 -31.69
C VAL A 228 17.70 3.07 -30.79
N LYS A 229 16.81 2.70 -29.89
CA LYS A 229 17.07 1.65 -28.89
C LYS A 229 15.78 0.94 -28.47
N SER A 230 15.22 0.11 -29.37
CA SER A 230 13.99 -0.65 -29.10
C SER A 230 14.08 -1.57 -27.87
N SER A 231 15.28 -2.05 -27.54
CA SER A 231 15.50 -2.92 -26.37
C SER A 231 15.17 -2.28 -25.01
N VAL A 232 15.10 -0.94 -24.93
CA VAL A 232 14.67 -0.24 -23.71
C VAL A 232 13.17 -0.44 -23.45
N PHE A 233 12.40 -0.67 -24.51
CA PHE A 233 10.96 -0.90 -24.42
C PHE A 233 10.58 -2.36 -24.13
N GLU A 234 11.52 -3.32 -24.29
CA GLU A 234 11.26 -4.72 -23.97
C GLU A 234 11.01 -4.89 -22.47
N GLY A 235 9.79 -5.31 -22.12
CA GLY A 235 9.34 -5.41 -20.73
C GLY A 235 9.28 -4.07 -19.97
N GLY A 236 9.29 -2.92 -20.66
CA GLY A 236 9.32 -1.61 -20.03
C GLY A 236 8.08 -1.32 -19.19
N ILE A 237 6.89 -1.77 -19.64
CA ILE A 237 5.65 -1.63 -18.87
C ILE A 237 5.75 -2.49 -17.60
N GLN A 238 6.18 -3.74 -17.73
CA GLN A 238 6.33 -4.64 -16.59
C GLN A 238 7.29 -4.05 -15.55
N LYS A 239 8.43 -3.51 -15.97
CA LYS A 239 9.40 -2.85 -15.07
C LYS A 239 8.80 -1.64 -14.35
N VAL A 240 8.01 -0.81 -15.07
CA VAL A 240 7.34 0.33 -14.45
C VAL A 240 6.26 -0.13 -13.48
N LEU A 241 5.44 -1.11 -13.86
CA LEU A 241 4.40 -1.67 -12.98
C LEU A 241 5.00 -2.38 -11.77
N GLU A 242 6.15 -3.03 -11.93
CA GLU A 242 6.89 -3.68 -10.84
C GLU A 242 7.36 -2.68 -9.77
N VAL A 243 7.78 -1.48 -10.16
CA VAL A 243 8.12 -0.40 -9.20
C VAL A 243 6.94 -0.02 -8.31
N PHE A 244 5.72 -0.04 -8.85
CA PHE A 244 4.50 0.25 -8.10
C PHE A 244 3.92 -0.98 -7.37
N ASN A 245 4.45 -2.17 -7.65
CA ASN A 245 4.01 -3.40 -7.00
C ASN A 245 4.67 -3.57 -5.65
N LEU A 246 4.00 -3.11 -4.61
CA LEU A 246 4.46 -3.25 -3.23
C LEU A 246 4.63 -4.72 -2.80
N SER A 247 3.80 -5.62 -3.34
CA SER A 247 3.86 -7.05 -2.99
C SER A 247 5.07 -7.74 -3.59
N SER A 248 5.48 -7.42 -4.83
CA SER A 248 6.64 -8.05 -5.47
C SER A 248 7.96 -7.71 -4.76
N HIS A 249 8.05 -6.51 -4.20
CA HIS A 249 9.21 -6.13 -3.38
C HIS A 249 9.31 -6.95 -2.09
N PHE A 250 8.19 -7.46 -1.59
CA PHE A 250 8.14 -8.34 -0.44
C PHE A 250 8.45 -9.80 -0.78
N GLU A 251 8.03 -10.29 -1.95
CA GLU A 251 8.24 -11.68 -2.39
C GLU A 251 9.71 -12.01 -2.70
N ASN A 252 10.54 -10.98 -2.95
CA ASN A 252 11.97 -11.12 -3.29
C ASN A 252 12.90 -11.12 -2.06
N PHE A 253 12.36 -11.12 -0.84
CA PHE A 253 13.11 -11.32 0.41
C PHE A 253 12.96 -12.76 0.87
#